data_44b605c9fa7e92ba528bfa8a0ef4eb75
#
_entry.id   44b605c9fa7e92ba528bfa8a0ef4eb75
#
_cell.length_a   1.000
_cell.length_b   1.000
_cell.length_c   1.000
_cell.angle_alpha   90.00
_cell.angle_beta   90.00
_cell.angle_gamma   90.00
#
_symmetry.space_group_name_H-M   'P 1'
#
loop_
_entity.id
_entity.type
_entity.pdbx_description
1 polymer ?
#
loop_
_entity_poly.entity_id
_entity_poly.type
_entity_poly.pdbx_seq_one_letter_code
_entity_poly.pdbx_strand_id
1 'polypeptide(L)'
;MINKPELNRWRQEKGLEADKLGKLAMMIGDIIHRGINRLIKCGDLERSWIMNAIITHSFQRWDDMCSLETLYKKISRRMDGFKVFWDDKQPLGMIPIASEIMLYHKQIRWAGTCDLVTKIRLRSNSRDLVTMLIDYKTGKEYKEHPLQLASYAMLWNKHIRNQDLRVTHVGNLYLGDLWKKTPKYKLKVYPLDDTLKQKFIKIMDAWVAVNGNLRVKDPEPATTKWEIDKSHLTDIKPRWLGDGEISKLNKQKELQNG
;
A
#
# COMPACT_ATOMS: atom_id res chain seq x y z
N MET A 1 -12.62 -14.64 10.19
CA MET A 1 -11.13 -14.61 10.32
C MET A 1 -10.57 -15.67 9.39
N ILE A 2 -9.75 -15.30 8.41
CA ILE A 2 -9.14 -16.30 7.50
C ILE A 2 -8.14 -17.08 8.34
N ASN A 3 -8.28 -18.40 8.38
CA ASN A 3 -7.34 -19.27 9.09
C ASN A 3 -5.96 -19.17 8.40
N LYS A 4 -4.93 -18.81 9.16
CA LYS A 4 -3.54 -18.68 8.70
C LYS A 4 -2.68 -19.76 9.36
N PRO A 5 -2.70 -20.99 8.86
CA PRO A 5 -2.02 -22.14 9.51
C PRO A 5 -0.51 -21.91 9.67
N GLU A 6 0.14 -21.23 8.71
CA GLU A 6 1.56 -20.88 8.81
C GLU A 6 1.85 -19.88 9.94
N LEU A 7 0.97 -18.90 10.14
CA LEU A 7 1.09 -17.95 11.24
C LEU A 7 0.88 -18.63 12.59
N ASN A 8 -0.07 -19.54 12.68
CA ASN A 8 -0.33 -20.31 13.90
C ASN A 8 0.87 -21.20 14.25
N ARG A 9 1.45 -21.89 13.26
CA ARG A 9 2.66 -22.69 13.44
C ARG A 9 3.81 -21.82 13.91
N TRP A 10 4.06 -20.69 13.26
CA TRP A 10 5.10 -19.75 13.64
C TRP A 10 4.92 -19.22 15.08
N ARG A 11 3.67 -18.92 15.49
CA ARG A 11 3.36 -18.51 16.86
C ARG A 11 3.68 -19.61 17.86
N GLN A 12 3.35 -20.85 17.54
CA GLN A 12 3.68 -22.00 18.39
C GLN A 12 5.20 -22.20 18.52
N GLU A 13 5.94 -22.07 17.41
CA GLU A 13 7.40 -22.20 17.38
C GLU A 13 8.10 -21.08 18.19
N LYS A 14 7.58 -19.86 18.14
CA LYS A 14 8.17 -18.70 18.82
C LYS A 14 7.67 -18.48 20.26
N GLY A 15 6.59 -19.11 20.64
CA GLY A 15 6.03 -19.00 21.99
C GLY A 15 5.80 -17.55 22.40
N LEU A 16 6.28 -17.17 23.59
CA LEU A 16 6.12 -15.83 24.17
C LEU A 16 6.80 -14.70 23.36
N GLU A 17 7.79 -15.02 22.53
CA GLU A 17 8.44 -14.03 21.68
C GLU A 17 7.60 -13.63 20.46
N ALA A 18 6.63 -14.47 20.06
CA ALA A 18 5.84 -14.24 18.87
C ALA A 18 5.16 -12.87 18.85
N ASP A 19 4.59 -12.44 19.98
CA ASP A 19 3.92 -11.15 20.08
C ASP A 19 4.89 -9.97 19.98
N LYS A 20 6.07 -10.08 20.60
CA LYS A 20 7.12 -9.05 20.50
C LYS A 20 7.60 -8.91 19.06
N LEU A 21 7.93 -10.03 18.39
CA LEU A 21 8.35 -10.07 16.99
C LEU A 21 7.26 -9.55 16.05
N GLY A 22 5.99 -9.88 16.33
CA GLY A 22 4.84 -9.38 15.57
C GLY A 22 4.70 -7.86 15.67
N LYS A 23 4.78 -7.31 16.88
CA LYS A 23 4.72 -5.86 17.12
C LYS A 23 5.89 -5.12 16.46
N LEU A 24 7.11 -5.68 16.54
CA LEU A 24 8.26 -5.12 15.84
C LEU A 24 8.07 -5.10 14.31
N ALA A 25 7.55 -6.19 13.75
CA ALA A 25 7.26 -6.26 12.32
C ALA A 25 6.19 -5.24 11.88
N MET A 26 5.15 -5.05 12.71
CA MET A 26 4.11 -4.02 12.47
C MET A 26 4.70 -2.61 12.53
N MET A 27 5.53 -2.30 13.54
CA MET A 27 6.22 -1.02 13.65
C MET A 27 7.07 -0.71 12.41
N ILE A 28 7.87 -1.68 11.97
CA ILE A 28 8.70 -1.54 10.76
C ILE A 28 7.81 -1.27 9.54
N GLY A 29 6.70 -2.01 9.39
CA GLY A 29 5.73 -1.82 8.33
C GLY A 29 5.14 -0.41 8.33
N ASP A 30 4.62 0.04 9.48
CA ASP A 30 4.01 1.37 9.63
C ASP A 30 4.99 2.50 9.28
N ILE A 31 6.24 2.43 9.78
CA ILE A 31 7.25 3.45 9.46
C ILE A 31 7.57 3.47 7.97
N ILE A 32 7.61 2.30 7.31
CA ILE A 32 7.88 2.20 5.87
C ILE A 32 6.73 2.83 5.08
N HIS A 33 5.47 2.49 5.38
CA HIS A 33 4.31 3.06 4.70
C HIS A 33 4.28 4.59 4.83
N ARG A 34 4.44 5.10 6.05
CA ARG A 34 4.50 6.56 6.29
C ARG A 34 5.67 7.22 5.58
N GLY A 35 6.83 6.56 5.56
CA GLY A 35 8.02 7.06 4.87
C GLY A 35 7.84 7.08 3.35
N ILE A 36 7.22 6.06 2.76
CA ILE A 36 6.90 6.02 1.34
C ILE A 36 5.90 7.13 0.99
N ASN A 37 4.85 7.31 1.79
CA ASN A 37 3.90 8.40 1.61
C ASN A 37 4.60 9.78 1.64
N ARG A 38 5.55 9.96 2.58
CA ARG A 38 6.38 11.17 2.62
C ARG A 38 7.25 11.33 1.37
N LEU A 39 7.90 10.25 0.91
CA LEU A 39 8.67 10.25 -0.34
C LEU A 39 7.80 10.68 -1.53
N ILE A 40 6.61 10.12 -1.65
CA ILE A 40 5.67 10.46 -2.72
C ILE A 40 5.26 11.93 -2.66
N LYS A 41 4.97 12.47 -1.47
CA LYS A 41 4.46 13.83 -1.28
C LYS A 41 5.55 14.91 -1.29
N CYS A 42 6.68 14.64 -0.65
CA CYS A 42 7.72 15.64 -0.39
C CYS A 42 8.97 15.44 -1.24
N GLY A 43 9.15 14.28 -1.83
CA GLY A 43 10.29 13.97 -2.69
C GLY A 43 11.55 13.54 -1.96
N ASP A 44 11.61 13.65 -0.65
CA ASP A 44 12.77 13.23 0.14
C ASP A 44 12.39 12.51 1.43
N LEU A 45 13.39 11.83 1.99
CA LEU A 45 13.29 11.19 3.28
C LEU A 45 14.66 11.21 3.96
N GLU A 46 14.80 12.12 4.89
CA GLU A 46 16.02 12.27 5.67
C GLU A 46 16.22 11.12 6.67
N ARG A 47 17.49 10.82 6.95
CA ARG A 47 17.85 9.85 8.01
C ARG A 47 17.23 10.23 9.37
N SER A 48 17.27 11.50 9.71
CA SER A 48 16.70 12.06 10.95
C SER A 48 15.22 11.72 11.10
N TRP A 49 14.45 11.77 10.02
CA TRP A 49 13.04 11.42 10.04
C TRP A 49 12.83 9.94 10.40
N ILE A 50 13.57 9.03 9.76
CA ILE A 50 13.46 7.59 10.05
C ILE A 50 13.86 7.30 11.51
N MET A 51 14.95 7.89 11.99
CA MET A 51 15.41 7.72 13.37
C MET A 51 14.36 8.20 14.36
N ASN A 52 13.80 9.40 14.14
CA ASN A 52 12.74 9.96 14.98
C ASN A 52 11.47 9.08 14.94
N ALA A 53 11.09 8.59 13.75
CA ALA A 53 9.93 7.71 13.62
C ALA A 53 10.08 6.41 14.41
N ILE A 54 11.28 5.85 14.48
CA ILE A 54 11.58 4.66 15.32
C ILE A 54 11.45 5.02 16.80
N ILE A 55 12.09 6.09 17.24
CA ILE A 55 12.15 6.51 18.66
C ILE A 55 10.75 6.87 19.19
N THR A 56 9.95 7.55 18.38
CA THR A 56 8.63 8.04 18.78
C THR A 56 7.49 7.05 18.53
N HIS A 57 7.77 5.88 17.95
CA HIS A 57 6.74 4.88 17.72
C HIS A 57 6.18 4.35 19.04
N SER A 58 4.87 4.10 19.09
CA SER A 58 4.17 3.60 20.29
C SER A 58 4.68 2.27 20.83
N PHE A 59 5.34 1.46 20.00
CA PHE A 59 6.05 0.27 20.45
C PHE A 59 7.44 0.63 20.95
N GLN A 60 7.56 0.90 22.24
CA GLN A 60 8.80 1.37 22.89
C GLN A 60 9.78 0.27 23.31
N ARG A 61 9.42 -1.02 23.17
CA ARG A 61 10.27 -2.17 23.56
C ARG A 61 11.10 -2.77 22.43
N TRP A 62 11.32 -2.02 21.34
CA TRP A 62 12.14 -2.49 20.25
C TRP A 62 13.63 -2.57 20.59
N ASP A 63 14.08 -1.75 21.54
CA ASP A 63 15.45 -1.69 22.04
C ASP A 63 15.89 -2.97 22.77
N ASP A 64 14.97 -3.67 23.44
CA ASP A 64 15.20 -5.01 23.99
C ASP A 64 15.52 -6.07 22.90
N MET A 65 15.24 -5.77 21.64
CA MET A 65 15.28 -6.76 20.54
C MET A 65 16.39 -6.49 19.53
N CYS A 66 16.72 -5.23 19.29
CA CYS A 66 17.77 -4.84 18.35
C CYS A 66 18.16 -3.37 18.51
N SER A 67 19.36 -3.02 18.05
CA SER A 67 19.83 -1.64 18.11
C SER A 67 19.06 -0.72 17.14
N LEU A 68 19.01 0.58 17.46
CA LEU A 68 18.44 1.64 16.63
C LEU A 68 19.06 1.64 15.22
N GLU A 69 20.37 1.46 15.12
CA GLU A 69 21.07 1.39 13.84
C GLU A 69 20.65 0.17 13.00
N THR A 70 20.39 -0.98 13.65
CA THR A 70 19.88 -2.17 12.96
C THR A 70 18.48 -1.94 12.41
N LEU A 71 17.60 -1.29 13.16
CA LEU A 71 16.26 -0.92 12.69
C LEU A 71 16.31 0.08 11.55
N TYR A 72 17.14 1.13 11.71
CA TYR A 72 17.35 2.11 10.66
C TYR A 72 17.78 1.42 9.35
N LYS A 73 18.79 0.55 9.38
CA LYS A 73 19.25 -0.19 8.21
C LYS A 73 18.16 -1.04 7.58
N LYS A 74 17.34 -1.73 8.39
CA LYS A 74 16.23 -2.55 7.91
C LYS A 74 15.16 -1.71 7.20
N ILE A 75 14.81 -0.55 7.76
CA ILE A 75 13.78 0.35 7.21
C ILE A 75 14.32 1.04 5.96
N SER A 76 15.50 1.66 6.05
CA SER A 76 16.17 2.39 4.96
C SER A 76 16.29 1.52 3.70
N ARG A 77 16.75 0.27 3.86
CA ARG A 77 16.88 -0.67 2.73
C ARG A 77 15.56 -0.96 2.02
N ARG A 78 14.43 -1.04 2.74
CA ARG A 78 13.11 -1.22 2.13
C ARG A 78 12.63 0.03 1.42
N MET A 79 12.95 1.19 1.98
CA MET A 79 12.71 2.48 1.34
C MET A 79 13.51 2.63 0.04
N ASP A 80 14.77 2.20 0.05
CA ASP A 80 15.60 2.17 -1.17
C ASP A 80 15.02 1.20 -2.21
N GLY A 81 14.45 0.07 -1.78
CA GLY A 81 13.70 -0.83 -2.67
C GLY A 81 12.50 -0.14 -3.31
N PHE A 82 11.81 0.72 -2.58
CA PHE A 82 10.72 1.53 -3.14
C PHE A 82 11.25 2.58 -4.13
N LYS A 83 12.37 3.26 -3.84
CA LYS A 83 12.97 4.21 -4.79
C LYS A 83 13.33 3.53 -6.11
N VAL A 84 13.96 2.34 -6.05
CA VAL A 84 14.25 1.55 -7.26
C VAL A 84 12.97 1.21 -8.02
N PHE A 85 11.90 0.78 -7.33
CA PHE A 85 10.60 0.56 -7.98
C PHE A 85 10.08 1.83 -8.65
N TRP A 86 10.14 2.95 -7.96
CA TRP A 86 9.67 4.23 -8.47
C TRP A 86 10.40 4.62 -9.75
N ASP A 87 11.74 4.58 -9.72
CA ASP A 87 12.58 4.94 -10.86
C ASP A 87 12.37 3.99 -12.06
N ASP A 88 12.25 2.69 -11.82
CA ASP A 88 11.93 1.69 -12.84
C ASP A 88 10.57 1.90 -13.50
N LYS A 89 9.61 2.51 -12.79
CA LYS A 89 8.24 2.70 -13.29
C LYS A 89 7.99 4.06 -13.92
N GLN A 90 8.87 5.05 -13.73
CA GLN A 90 8.74 6.34 -14.41
C GLN A 90 8.71 6.23 -15.94
N PRO A 91 9.58 5.44 -16.59
CA PRO A 91 9.52 5.26 -18.04
C PRO A 91 8.23 4.61 -18.53
N LEU A 92 7.49 3.92 -17.66
CA LEU A 92 6.16 3.38 -17.94
C LEU A 92 5.03 4.42 -17.74
N GLY A 93 5.37 5.69 -17.50
CA GLY A 93 4.40 6.77 -17.30
C GLY A 93 3.61 6.61 -16.01
N MET A 94 4.27 6.20 -14.92
CA MET A 94 3.61 6.10 -13.63
C MET A 94 3.21 7.48 -13.11
N ILE A 95 1.91 7.65 -12.86
CA ILE A 95 1.31 8.89 -12.36
C ILE A 95 0.54 8.55 -11.08
N PRO A 96 1.03 8.91 -9.90
CA PRO A 96 0.30 8.74 -8.66
C PRO A 96 -1.02 9.52 -8.69
N ILE A 97 -2.09 8.89 -8.21
CA ILE A 97 -3.44 9.48 -8.10
C ILE A 97 -3.75 9.75 -6.63
N ALA A 98 -3.49 8.76 -5.77
CA ALA A 98 -3.75 8.87 -4.34
C ALA A 98 -2.78 7.98 -3.56
N SER A 99 -2.40 8.40 -2.34
CA SER A 99 -1.55 7.65 -1.43
C SER A 99 -2.11 7.69 -0.02
N GLU A 100 -2.09 6.54 0.69
CA GLU A 100 -2.59 6.39 2.06
C GLU A 100 -4.04 6.88 2.21
N ILE A 101 -4.92 6.49 1.27
CA ILE A 101 -6.30 6.91 1.30
C ILE A 101 -7.17 5.92 2.06
N MET A 102 -7.92 6.42 3.04
CA MET A 102 -8.89 5.63 3.79
C MET A 102 -10.20 5.50 3.00
N LEU A 103 -10.65 4.27 2.85
CA LEU A 103 -11.91 3.93 2.18
C LEU A 103 -12.81 3.14 3.12
N TYR A 104 -14.12 3.37 3.01
CA TYR A 104 -15.11 2.72 3.87
C TYR A 104 -16.41 2.45 3.12
N HIS A 105 -17.10 1.36 3.46
CA HIS A 105 -18.43 1.02 2.98
C HIS A 105 -19.40 0.87 4.16
N LYS A 106 -20.25 1.86 4.36
CA LYS A 106 -21.13 1.95 5.54
C LYS A 106 -22.05 0.73 5.72
N GLN A 107 -22.72 0.28 4.66
CA GLN A 107 -23.72 -0.80 4.75
C GLN A 107 -23.11 -2.15 5.14
N ILE A 108 -21.96 -2.49 4.60
CA ILE A 108 -21.28 -3.75 4.88
C ILE A 108 -20.15 -3.59 5.90
N ARG A 109 -20.03 -2.40 6.50
CA ARG A 109 -19.06 -2.07 7.57
C ARG A 109 -17.63 -2.48 7.22
N TRP A 110 -17.26 -2.24 6.01
CA TRP A 110 -15.97 -2.58 5.48
C TRP A 110 -15.13 -1.33 5.23
N ALA A 111 -13.92 -1.32 5.74
CA ALA A 111 -12.99 -0.21 5.64
C ALA A 111 -11.56 -0.71 5.40
N GLY A 112 -10.73 0.16 4.86
CA GLY A 112 -9.30 -0.08 4.71
C GLY A 112 -8.59 1.13 4.14
N THR A 113 -7.27 1.13 4.26
CA THR A 113 -6.40 2.15 3.69
C THR A 113 -5.71 1.59 2.46
N CYS A 114 -5.77 2.32 1.34
CA CYS A 114 -5.05 2.00 0.13
C CYS A 114 -3.70 2.71 0.14
N ASP A 115 -2.62 1.98 -0.03
CA ASP A 115 -1.27 2.54 0.04
C ASP A 115 -0.98 3.47 -1.15
N LEU A 116 -1.28 3.02 -2.39
CA LEU A 116 -1.07 3.81 -3.60
C LEU A 116 -2.09 3.44 -4.67
N VAL A 117 -2.71 4.45 -5.27
CA VAL A 117 -3.43 4.34 -6.54
C VAL A 117 -2.67 5.13 -7.60
N THR A 118 -2.38 4.52 -8.74
CA THR A 118 -1.55 5.12 -9.79
C THR A 118 -2.05 4.75 -11.17
N LYS A 119 -1.83 5.62 -12.16
CA LYS A 119 -1.87 5.25 -13.58
C LYS A 119 -0.49 4.77 -13.99
N ILE A 120 -0.44 3.70 -14.81
CA ILE A 120 0.83 3.13 -15.27
C ILE A 120 0.61 2.28 -16.52
N ARG A 121 1.58 2.21 -17.41
CA ARG A 121 1.61 1.18 -18.47
C ARG A 121 2.12 -0.14 -17.88
N LEU A 122 1.46 -1.24 -18.26
CA LEU A 122 1.90 -2.56 -17.82
C LEU A 122 3.17 -3.02 -18.54
N ARG A 123 3.37 -2.53 -19.76
CA ARG A 123 4.54 -2.83 -20.63
C ARG A 123 4.98 -1.55 -21.34
N SER A 124 6.26 -1.45 -21.65
CA SER A 124 6.83 -0.29 -22.35
C SER A 124 6.25 -0.05 -23.75
N ASN A 125 5.79 -1.10 -24.41
CA ASN A 125 5.16 -1.04 -25.74
C ASN A 125 3.63 -0.86 -25.69
N SER A 126 3.01 -0.84 -24.51
CA SER A 126 1.58 -0.54 -24.37
C SER A 126 1.34 0.96 -24.54
N ARG A 127 0.31 1.31 -25.32
CA ARG A 127 -0.17 2.70 -25.41
C ARG A 127 -1.10 3.04 -24.24
N ASP A 128 -1.79 2.06 -23.69
CA ASP A 128 -2.82 2.27 -22.68
C ASP A 128 -2.26 2.35 -21.26
N LEU A 129 -2.69 3.36 -20.55
CA LEU A 129 -2.49 3.50 -19.13
C LEU A 129 -3.61 2.76 -18.39
N VAL A 130 -3.26 1.91 -17.46
CA VAL A 130 -4.21 1.29 -16.53
C VAL A 130 -4.17 2.00 -15.18
N THR A 131 -5.30 2.09 -14.51
CA THR A 131 -5.33 2.50 -13.10
C THR A 131 -5.11 1.28 -12.23
N MET A 132 -4.04 1.31 -11.44
CA MET A 132 -3.60 0.21 -10.58
C MET A 132 -3.61 0.64 -9.11
N LEU A 133 -4.15 -0.21 -8.25
CA LEU A 133 -4.01 -0.09 -6.80
C LEU A 133 -2.85 -0.96 -6.34
N ILE A 134 -1.89 -0.37 -5.65
CA ILE A 134 -0.68 -1.05 -5.15
C ILE A 134 -0.70 -1.03 -3.62
N ASP A 135 -0.39 -2.17 -3.02
CA ASP A 135 -0.24 -2.35 -1.58
C ASP A 135 1.21 -2.78 -1.28
N TYR A 136 1.81 -2.14 -0.28
CA TYR A 136 3.20 -2.38 0.11
C TYR A 136 3.29 -3.52 1.11
N LYS A 137 4.16 -4.48 0.83
CA LYS A 137 4.39 -5.63 1.70
C LYS A 137 5.86 -5.70 2.14
N THR A 138 6.07 -5.63 3.44
CA THR A 138 7.41 -5.71 4.06
C THR A 138 7.76 -7.11 4.56
N GLY A 139 6.83 -8.05 4.44
CA GLY A 139 6.93 -9.44 4.87
C GLY A 139 6.92 -10.44 3.73
N LYS A 140 6.64 -11.70 4.09
CA LYS A 140 6.51 -12.82 3.16
C LYS A 140 5.26 -12.65 2.26
N GLU A 141 5.31 -13.31 1.12
CA GLU A 141 4.19 -13.42 0.22
C GLU A 141 3.16 -14.44 0.74
N TYR A 142 1.88 -14.06 0.75
CA TYR A 142 0.77 -14.92 1.11
C TYR A 142 -0.28 -14.94 0.00
N LYS A 143 -1.00 -16.06 -0.14
CA LYS A 143 -2.03 -16.29 -1.17
C LYS A 143 -3.24 -15.34 -1.02
N GLU A 144 -3.45 -14.80 0.18
CA GLU A 144 -4.55 -13.90 0.52
C GLU A 144 -4.30 -12.45 0.14
N HIS A 145 -3.05 -12.06 -0.12
CA HIS A 145 -2.71 -10.66 -0.44
C HIS A 145 -3.52 -10.10 -1.64
N PRO A 146 -3.72 -10.85 -2.76
CA PRO A 146 -4.55 -10.34 -3.85
C PRO A 146 -6.02 -10.12 -3.45
N LEU A 147 -6.55 -10.90 -2.50
CA LEU A 147 -7.93 -10.72 -2.01
C LEU A 147 -8.11 -9.42 -1.23
N GLN A 148 -7.12 -9.06 -0.42
CA GLN A 148 -7.10 -7.76 0.28
C GLN A 148 -7.12 -6.61 -0.73
N LEU A 149 -6.31 -6.70 -1.78
CA LEU A 149 -6.27 -5.70 -2.84
C LEU A 149 -7.58 -5.60 -3.62
N ALA A 150 -8.20 -6.74 -3.96
CA ALA A 150 -9.52 -6.76 -4.61
C ALA A 150 -10.53 -5.99 -3.77
N SER A 151 -10.46 -6.18 -2.46
CA SER A 151 -11.34 -5.49 -1.52
C SER A 151 -11.20 -3.97 -1.63
N TYR A 152 -10.00 -3.46 -1.54
CA TYR A 152 -9.74 -2.01 -1.61
C TYR A 152 -10.09 -1.44 -3.00
N ALA A 153 -9.79 -2.18 -4.07
CA ALA A 153 -10.11 -1.77 -5.43
C ALA A 153 -11.64 -1.70 -5.66
N MET A 154 -12.40 -2.61 -5.08
CA MET A 154 -13.88 -2.56 -5.13
C MET A 154 -14.41 -1.36 -4.35
N LEU A 155 -13.85 -1.06 -3.16
CA LEU A 155 -14.18 0.15 -2.40
C LEU A 155 -13.87 1.41 -3.20
N TRP A 156 -12.66 1.52 -3.76
CA TRP A 156 -12.26 2.64 -4.60
C TRP A 156 -13.22 2.82 -5.76
N ASN A 157 -13.48 1.76 -6.54
CA ASN A 157 -14.33 1.81 -7.72
C ASN A 157 -15.79 2.19 -7.41
N LYS A 158 -16.26 1.94 -6.19
CA LYS A 158 -17.60 2.37 -5.75
C LYS A 158 -17.68 3.87 -5.56
N HIS A 159 -16.61 4.51 -5.12
CA HIS A 159 -16.59 5.95 -4.85
C HIS A 159 -16.19 6.79 -6.06
N ILE A 160 -15.48 6.21 -7.02
CA ILE A 160 -14.98 6.92 -8.20
C ILE A 160 -16.04 6.93 -9.29
N ARG A 161 -16.47 8.13 -9.72
CA ARG A 161 -17.39 8.33 -10.86
C ARG A 161 -16.66 8.36 -12.20
N ASN A 162 -15.46 8.93 -12.24
CA ASN A 162 -14.65 9.00 -13.45
C ASN A 162 -14.15 7.61 -13.84
N GLN A 163 -14.56 7.12 -15.00
CA GLN A 163 -14.21 5.79 -15.50
C GLN A 163 -12.69 5.61 -15.69
N ASP A 164 -11.97 6.68 -16.09
CA ASP A 164 -10.52 6.67 -16.30
C ASP A 164 -9.72 6.48 -15.01
N LEU A 165 -10.35 6.71 -13.86
CA LEU A 165 -9.76 6.52 -12.55
C LEU A 165 -10.19 5.20 -11.88
N ARG A 166 -11.01 4.39 -12.55
CA ARG A 166 -11.41 3.09 -12.00
C ARG A 166 -10.23 2.13 -12.03
N VAL A 167 -9.98 1.52 -10.90
CA VAL A 167 -8.95 0.48 -10.77
C VAL A 167 -9.34 -0.74 -11.58
N THR A 168 -8.47 -1.12 -12.51
CA THR A 168 -8.60 -2.31 -13.36
C THR A 168 -7.57 -3.38 -13.02
N HIS A 169 -6.49 -2.99 -12.35
CA HIS A 169 -5.42 -3.89 -11.91
C HIS A 169 -5.07 -3.64 -10.45
N VAL A 170 -4.57 -4.67 -9.79
CA VAL A 170 -4.08 -4.58 -8.43
C VAL A 170 -2.68 -5.18 -8.34
N GLY A 171 -1.83 -4.65 -7.46
CA GLY A 171 -0.45 -5.07 -7.33
C GLY A 171 0.02 -5.14 -5.89
N ASN A 172 0.71 -6.23 -5.53
CA ASN A 172 1.46 -6.32 -4.29
C ASN A 172 2.92 -5.97 -4.56
N LEU A 173 3.39 -4.90 -3.94
CA LEU A 173 4.78 -4.47 -4.00
C LEU A 173 5.53 -4.97 -2.76
N TYR A 174 6.33 -6.01 -2.95
CA TYR A 174 7.14 -6.61 -1.89
C TYR A 174 8.47 -5.87 -1.74
N LEU A 175 8.71 -5.30 -0.55
CA LEU A 175 9.88 -4.54 -0.16
C LEU A 175 10.69 -5.28 0.94
N GLY A 176 10.72 -6.60 0.89
CA GLY A 176 11.35 -7.43 1.92
C GLY A 176 12.87 -7.60 1.78
N ASP A 177 13.47 -8.30 2.76
CA ASP A 177 14.88 -8.67 2.77
C ASP A 177 15.23 -9.78 1.75
N LEU A 178 14.38 -10.02 0.77
CA LEU A 178 14.54 -11.08 -0.23
C LEU A 178 15.87 -10.97 -1.04
N TRP A 179 16.57 -9.83 -0.90
CA TRP A 179 17.72 -9.49 -1.73
C TRP A 179 18.88 -8.99 -0.86
N LYS A 180 19.78 -9.89 -0.49
CA LYS A 180 20.89 -9.59 0.45
C LYS A 180 21.92 -8.58 -0.05
N LYS A 181 22.05 -8.33 -1.37
CA LYS A 181 23.16 -7.52 -1.92
C LYS A 181 22.75 -6.13 -2.42
N THR A 182 21.56 -5.97 -3.00
CA THR A 182 21.10 -4.67 -3.54
C THR A 182 19.65 -4.41 -3.15
N PRO A 183 19.26 -3.15 -2.89
CA PRO A 183 17.85 -2.79 -2.74
C PRO A 183 17.09 -3.24 -3.98
N LYS A 184 16.06 -4.04 -3.80
CA LYS A 184 15.23 -4.55 -4.89
C LYS A 184 13.78 -4.60 -4.42
N TYR A 185 12.90 -4.70 -5.38
CA TYR A 185 11.49 -4.92 -5.15
C TYR A 185 10.99 -6.09 -6.00
N LYS A 186 9.81 -6.59 -5.66
CA LYS A 186 9.05 -7.53 -6.49
C LYS A 186 7.62 -7.05 -6.57
N LEU A 187 7.19 -6.66 -7.77
CA LEU A 187 5.79 -6.30 -8.03
C LEU A 187 5.06 -7.50 -8.64
N LYS A 188 3.98 -7.94 -7.99
CA LYS A 188 3.03 -8.92 -8.55
C LYS A 188 1.75 -8.24 -8.92
N VAL A 189 1.41 -8.25 -10.18
CA VAL A 189 0.23 -7.60 -10.75
C VAL A 189 -0.83 -8.65 -11.07
N TYR A 190 -2.08 -8.33 -10.78
CA TYR A 190 -3.26 -9.13 -11.06
C TYR A 190 -4.33 -8.26 -11.72
N PRO A 191 -5.01 -8.74 -12.77
CA PRO A 191 -6.21 -8.06 -13.25
C PRO A 191 -7.30 -8.12 -12.16
N LEU A 192 -8.05 -7.05 -12.04
CA LEU A 192 -9.24 -7.01 -11.17
C LEU A 192 -10.43 -7.60 -11.93
N ASP A 193 -10.32 -8.86 -12.30
CA ASP A 193 -11.36 -9.61 -12.99
C ASP A 193 -12.49 -10.07 -12.05
N ASP A 194 -13.53 -10.63 -12.62
CA ASP A 194 -14.67 -11.12 -11.85
C ASP A 194 -14.32 -12.34 -11.00
N THR A 195 -13.33 -13.14 -11.40
CA THR A 195 -12.85 -14.27 -10.61
C THR A 195 -12.27 -13.81 -9.28
N LEU A 196 -11.41 -12.78 -9.31
CA LEU A 196 -10.79 -12.23 -8.12
C LEU A 196 -11.82 -11.53 -7.21
N LYS A 197 -12.75 -10.76 -7.81
CA LYS A 197 -13.85 -10.10 -7.08
C LYS A 197 -14.76 -11.11 -6.40
N GLN A 198 -15.18 -12.16 -7.12
CA GLN A 198 -16.08 -13.20 -6.59
C GLN A 198 -15.44 -14.00 -5.46
N LYS A 199 -14.14 -14.30 -5.53
CA LYS A 199 -13.43 -14.92 -4.40
C LYS A 199 -13.52 -14.08 -3.14
N PHE A 200 -13.34 -12.75 -3.26
CA PHE A 200 -13.46 -11.85 -2.12
C PHE A 200 -14.91 -11.77 -1.60
N ILE A 201 -15.91 -11.64 -2.49
CA ILE A 201 -17.33 -11.59 -2.12
C ILE A 201 -17.73 -12.84 -1.33
N LYS A 202 -17.37 -14.04 -1.79
CA LYS A 202 -17.65 -15.29 -1.07
C LYS A 202 -17.06 -15.32 0.35
N ILE A 203 -15.87 -14.74 0.55
CA ILE A 203 -15.28 -14.62 1.89
C ILE A 203 -16.08 -13.65 2.75
N MET A 204 -16.52 -12.54 2.19
CA MET A 204 -17.36 -11.56 2.87
C MET A 204 -18.71 -12.15 3.26
N ASP A 205 -19.36 -12.86 2.36
CA ASP A 205 -20.65 -13.54 2.61
C ASP A 205 -20.52 -14.56 3.73
N ALA A 206 -19.46 -15.37 3.69
CA ALA A 206 -19.19 -16.35 4.76
C ALA A 206 -18.93 -15.64 6.10
N TRP A 207 -18.19 -14.55 6.10
CA TRP A 207 -17.94 -13.77 7.32
C TRP A 207 -19.23 -13.14 7.88
N VAL A 208 -20.07 -12.58 7.01
CA VAL A 208 -21.37 -12.00 7.38
C VAL A 208 -22.31 -13.09 7.91
N ALA A 209 -22.35 -14.27 7.29
CA ALA A 209 -23.16 -15.40 7.76
C ALA A 209 -22.79 -15.85 9.18
N VAL A 210 -21.49 -15.82 9.50
CA VAL A 210 -21.01 -16.23 10.85
C VAL A 210 -21.17 -15.12 11.87
N ASN A 211 -20.98 -13.83 11.47
CA ASN A 211 -20.87 -12.70 12.38
C ASN A 211 -22.02 -11.69 12.25
N GLY A 212 -22.96 -11.90 11.34
CA GLY A 212 -24.00 -10.94 10.96
C GLY A 212 -24.95 -10.51 12.10
N ASN A 213 -25.01 -11.27 13.19
CA ASN A 213 -25.77 -10.95 14.40
C ASN A 213 -24.96 -10.14 15.43
N LEU A 214 -23.70 -9.88 15.20
CA LEU A 214 -22.92 -8.99 16.05
C LEU A 214 -23.44 -7.56 15.84
N ARG A 215 -24.38 -7.15 16.68
CA ARG A 215 -24.78 -5.74 16.84
C ARG A 215 -23.57 -4.98 17.37
N VAL A 216 -22.65 -4.62 16.50
CA VAL A 216 -21.73 -3.53 16.79
C VAL A 216 -22.61 -2.30 16.93
N LYS A 217 -22.58 -1.63 18.10
CA LYS A 217 -23.23 -0.31 18.27
C LYS A 217 -22.86 0.51 17.05
N ASP A 218 -23.90 1.06 16.38
CA ASP A 218 -23.63 1.97 15.28
C ASP A 218 -22.66 3.03 15.80
N PRO A 219 -21.50 3.21 15.15
CA PRO A 219 -20.71 4.38 15.46
C PRO A 219 -21.65 5.56 15.26
N GLU A 220 -21.62 6.52 16.18
CA GLU A 220 -22.36 7.77 16.01
C GLU A 220 -22.20 8.24 14.57
N PRO A 221 -23.27 8.71 13.91
CA PRO A 221 -23.19 9.09 12.52
C PRO A 221 -22.11 10.17 12.43
N ALA A 222 -20.92 9.75 12.06
CA ALA A 222 -19.92 10.68 11.59
C ALA A 222 -20.64 11.44 10.47
N THR A 223 -20.87 12.70 10.66
CA THR A 223 -21.48 13.65 9.73
C THR A 223 -20.56 13.87 8.52
N THR A 224 -20.04 12.83 7.97
CA THR A 224 -19.12 12.86 6.87
C THR A 224 -19.86 12.46 5.62
N LYS A 225 -20.25 13.47 4.84
CA LYS A 225 -20.26 13.34 3.40
C LYS A 225 -18.95 12.69 3.01
N TRP A 226 -19.02 11.59 2.25
CA TRP A 226 -17.87 10.91 1.70
C TRP A 226 -17.17 11.84 0.72
N GLU A 227 -16.28 12.65 1.23
CA GLU A 227 -15.27 13.32 0.44
C GLU A 227 -14.05 12.44 0.55
N ILE A 228 -13.59 11.91 -0.61
CA ILE A 228 -12.20 11.55 -0.75
C ILE A 228 -11.46 12.79 -0.25
N ASP A 229 -10.71 12.65 0.83
CA ASP A 229 -9.93 13.78 1.32
C ASP A 229 -9.03 14.23 0.18
N LYS A 230 -9.43 15.31 -0.48
CA LYS A 230 -8.72 15.85 -1.64
C LYS A 230 -7.32 16.28 -1.30
N SER A 231 -7.00 16.46 -0.01
CA SER A 231 -5.63 16.72 0.45
C SER A 231 -4.67 15.56 0.13
N HIS A 232 -5.20 14.35 -0.08
CA HIS A 232 -4.44 13.17 -0.50
C HIS A 232 -4.45 12.93 -2.00
N LEU A 233 -5.31 13.64 -2.78
CA LEU A 233 -5.24 13.72 -4.22
C LEU A 233 -4.23 14.79 -4.58
N THR A 234 -2.97 14.44 -4.58
CA THR A 234 -1.90 15.40 -4.88
C THR A 234 -1.53 15.32 -6.35
N ASP A 235 -1.32 16.50 -6.97
CA ASP A 235 -0.37 16.67 -8.06
C ASP A 235 1.04 16.36 -7.49
N ILE A 236 1.31 15.08 -7.31
CA ILE A 236 2.54 14.62 -6.68
C ILE A 236 3.66 14.81 -7.69
N LYS A 237 4.41 15.88 -7.53
CA LYS A 237 5.69 16.10 -8.18
C LYS A 237 6.79 15.68 -7.22
N PRO A 238 7.33 14.45 -7.36
CA PRO A 238 8.47 14.07 -6.53
C PRO A 238 9.65 15.01 -6.83
N ARG A 239 10.20 15.66 -5.84
CA ARG A 239 11.33 16.59 -6.01
C ARG A 239 12.63 15.95 -6.47
N TRP A 240 12.74 14.62 -6.43
CA TRP A 240 13.89 13.91 -7.01
C TRP A 240 13.83 13.73 -8.54
N LEU A 241 12.68 14.03 -9.17
CA LEU A 241 12.62 14.20 -10.61
C LEU A 241 13.19 15.59 -10.90
N GLY A 242 14.38 15.66 -11.48
CA GLY A 242 14.97 16.92 -11.91
C GLY A 242 14.03 17.68 -12.86
N ASP A 243 14.10 19.00 -12.87
CA ASP A 243 13.20 19.88 -13.65
C ASP A 243 13.12 19.50 -15.15
N GLY A 244 14.15 18.87 -15.70
CA GLY A 244 14.17 18.37 -17.08
C GLY A 244 13.25 17.16 -17.34
N GLU A 245 12.96 16.34 -16.34
CA GLU A 245 12.06 15.20 -16.47
C GLU A 245 10.61 15.60 -16.31
N ILE A 246 10.34 16.60 -15.47
CA ILE A 246 9.01 17.21 -15.30
C ILE A 246 8.57 17.86 -16.63
N SER A 247 9.48 18.51 -17.35
CA SER A 247 9.22 19.08 -18.67
C SER A 247 8.86 18.03 -19.71
N LYS A 248 9.49 16.86 -19.68
CA LYS A 248 9.16 15.74 -20.59
C LYS A 248 7.78 15.14 -20.30
N LEU A 249 7.41 15.02 -19.02
CA LEU A 249 6.08 14.54 -18.61
C LEU A 249 4.96 15.51 -19.02
N ASN A 250 5.20 16.82 -18.91
CA ASN A 250 4.23 17.82 -19.33
C ASN A 250 4.07 17.86 -20.84
N LYS A 251 5.15 17.75 -21.64
CA LYS A 251 5.08 17.61 -23.10
C LYS A 251 4.33 16.36 -23.56
N GLN A 252 4.46 15.25 -22.84
CA GLN A 252 3.68 14.04 -23.13
C GLN A 252 2.18 14.20 -22.83
N LYS A 253 1.81 15.00 -21.82
CA LYS A 253 0.41 15.34 -21.53
C LYS A 253 -0.21 16.22 -22.63
N GLU A 254 0.54 17.18 -23.15
CA GLU A 254 0.09 18.07 -24.23
C GLU A 254 -0.10 17.31 -25.56
N LEU A 255 0.75 16.34 -25.87
CA LEU A 255 0.63 15.48 -27.05
C LEU A 255 -0.50 14.44 -27.00
N GLN A 256 -1.10 14.21 -25.80
CA GLN A 256 -2.23 13.29 -25.63
C GLN A 256 -3.59 13.98 -25.58
N ASN A 257 -3.61 15.31 -25.45
CA ASN A 257 -4.82 16.13 -25.37
C ASN A 257 -5.04 17.01 -26.61
N GLY A 258 -4.20 16.90 -27.63
CA GLY A 258 -4.36 17.46 -28.97
C GLY A 258 -4.57 16.33 -30.01
#